data_f3958f184cae5ad4c57cd9a2cf8e447c
#
_entry.id   f3958f184cae5ad4c57cd9a2cf8e447c
#
_cell.length_a   1.000
_cell.length_b   1.000
_cell.length_c   1.000
_cell.angle_alpha   90.00
_cell.angle_beta   90.00
_cell.angle_gamma   90.00
#
_symmetry.space_group_name_H-M   'P 1'
#
loop_
_entity.id
_entity.type
_entity.pdbx_description
1 polymer ?
#
loop_
_entity_poly.entity_id
_entity_poly.type
_entity_poly.pdbx_seq_one_letter_code
_entity_poly.pdbx_strand_id
1 'polypeptide(L)'
;EAPAFDKPVVFGHMPTKNFCDFSYGRLVAFPLHDAHRNLFAIDGGNAVSFGGQLNALIFQDGVFTSDWCDDLPSAIVCRPQCESSGWPNSVCWQHNAVQVLAERDGESLCRVLDTGAELFIPHEKLFIQDGKTCAFDFTDYRPPLRIGESVSIVERLGTTCLIKHAGVFGLCATECLQFV
;
A
#
# COMPACT_ATOMS: atom_id res chain seq x y z
N GLU A 1 16.23 -21.32 8.25
CA GLU A 1 14.81 -21.01 8.53
C GLU A 1 14.71 -20.33 9.89
N ALA A 2 13.92 -19.25 10.01
CA ALA A 2 13.66 -18.63 11.30
C ALA A 2 12.73 -19.55 12.12
N PRO A 3 12.92 -19.66 13.46
CA PRO A 3 12.10 -20.54 14.28
C PRO A 3 10.65 -20.08 14.35
N ALA A 4 9.71 -21.04 14.47
CA ALA A 4 8.34 -20.77 14.83
C ALA A 4 8.22 -20.54 16.34
N PHE A 5 7.25 -19.73 16.77
CA PHE A 5 6.98 -19.47 18.18
C PHE A 5 5.79 -20.29 18.67
N ASP A 6 5.91 -20.86 19.88
CA ASP A 6 4.82 -21.63 20.51
C ASP A 6 3.60 -20.77 20.85
N LYS A 7 3.82 -19.46 21.03
CA LYS A 7 2.78 -18.48 21.34
C LYS A 7 2.74 -17.42 20.25
N PRO A 8 1.57 -16.81 19.99
CA PRO A 8 1.48 -15.67 19.09
C PRO A 8 2.42 -14.53 19.52
N VAL A 9 3.22 -14.04 18.60
CA VAL A 9 4.06 -12.86 18.80
C VAL A 9 3.48 -11.73 17.95
N VAL A 10 3.14 -10.63 18.62
CA VAL A 10 2.59 -9.43 17.98
C VAL A 10 3.62 -8.34 18.06
N PHE A 11 3.93 -7.71 16.93
CA PHE A 11 4.93 -6.64 16.86
C PHE A 11 4.47 -5.49 15.95
N GLY A 12 5.05 -4.31 16.21
CA GLY A 12 4.91 -3.09 15.42
C GLY A 12 6.26 -2.52 15.01
N HIS A 13 6.35 -1.20 14.89
CA HIS A 13 7.55 -0.43 14.53
C HIS A 13 7.91 -0.44 13.04
N MET A 14 7.61 -1.51 12.32
CA MET A 14 7.79 -1.57 10.88
C MET A 14 6.41 -1.60 10.22
N PRO A 15 6.01 -0.56 9.47
CA PRO A 15 4.74 -0.55 8.77
C PRO A 15 4.55 -1.75 7.86
N THR A 16 3.35 -2.34 7.87
CA THR A 16 3.04 -3.56 7.11
C THR A 16 3.24 -3.40 5.62
N LYS A 17 3.13 -2.20 5.07
CA LYS A 17 3.40 -1.90 3.66
C LYS A 17 4.86 -2.14 3.24
N ASN A 18 5.80 -2.19 4.19
CA ASN A 18 7.19 -2.53 3.90
C ASN A 18 7.42 -4.04 3.71
N PHE A 19 6.40 -4.87 3.96
CA PHE A 19 6.43 -6.31 3.73
C PHE A 19 5.69 -6.69 2.44
N CYS A 20 5.89 -5.94 1.35
CA CYS A 20 5.17 -6.15 0.08
C CYS A 20 5.38 -7.57 -0.50
N ASP A 21 6.48 -8.24 -0.22
CA ASP A 21 6.71 -9.63 -0.62
C ASP A 21 5.67 -10.60 -0.02
N PHE A 22 5.24 -10.35 1.24
CA PHE A 22 4.19 -11.13 1.89
C PHE A 22 2.78 -10.84 1.36
N SER A 23 2.58 -9.69 0.74
CA SER A 23 1.29 -9.24 0.21
C SER A 23 1.21 -9.34 -1.31
N TYR A 24 2.07 -10.17 -1.91
CA TYR A 24 2.10 -10.40 -3.36
C TYR A 24 2.28 -9.10 -4.16
N GLY A 25 3.24 -8.27 -3.75
CA GLY A 25 3.56 -6.99 -4.37
C GLY A 25 2.59 -5.85 -4.05
N ARG A 26 1.54 -6.08 -3.26
CA ARG A 26 0.59 -5.04 -2.84
C ARG A 26 1.14 -4.24 -1.66
N LEU A 27 0.93 -2.95 -1.65
CA LEU A 27 1.10 -2.13 -0.45
C LEU A 27 -0.14 -2.30 0.43
N VAL A 28 0.06 -2.72 1.69
CA VAL A 28 -1.04 -2.97 2.62
C VAL A 28 -0.80 -2.28 3.96
N ALA A 29 -1.86 -1.82 4.60
CA ALA A 29 -1.82 -1.23 5.93
C ALA A 29 -2.49 -2.12 7.00
N PHE A 30 -3.21 -3.18 6.62
CA PHE A 30 -3.82 -4.11 7.56
C PHE A 30 -2.78 -5.03 8.22
N PRO A 31 -3.10 -5.67 9.37
CA PRO A 31 -2.21 -6.61 10.02
C PRO A 31 -1.86 -7.81 9.15
N LEU A 32 -0.59 -8.16 9.08
CA LEU A 32 -0.10 -9.35 8.39
C LEU A 32 0.11 -10.49 9.39
N HIS A 33 -0.26 -11.71 9.00
CA HIS A 33 -0.08 -12.91 9.81
C HIS A 33 0.77 -13.95 9.10
N ASP A 34 1.94 -14.25 9.65
CA ASP A 34 2.72 -15.42 9.28
C ASP A 34 2.30 -16.61 10.16
N ALA A 35 1.38 -17.44 9.65
CA ALA A 35 0.87 -18.58 10.38
C ALA A 35 1.93 -19.67 10.66
N HIS A 36 2.99 -19.77 9.83
CA HIS A 36 4.06 -20.72 10.04
C HIS A 36 4.93 -20.35 11.25
N ARG A 37 5.12 -19.05 11.47
CA ARG A 37 5.96 -18.56 12.58
C ARG A 37 5.15 -18.06 13.75
N ASN A 38 3.83 -18.04 13.65
CA ASN A 38 2.92 -17.49 14.65
C ASN A 38 3.21 -16.01 14.97
N LEU A 39 3.46 -15.21 13.90
CA LEU A 39 3.82 -13.81 13.99
C LEU A 39 2.72 -12.92 13.41
N PHE A 40 2.43 -11.82 14.12
CA PHE A 40 1.53 -10.76 13.67
C PHE A 40 2.29 -9.43 13.58
N ALA A 41 2.42 -8.87 12.37
CA ALA A 41 2.85 -7.49 12.16
C ALA A 41 1.60 -6.60 12.11
N ILE A 42 1.46 -5.65 13.06
CA ILE A 42 0.23 -4.86 13.19
C ILE A 42 0.41 -3.37 12.93
N ASP A 43 1.61 -2.90 12.62
CA ASP A 43 1.86 -1.49 12.40
C ASP A 43 1.28 -1.04 11.05
N GLY A 44 0.19 -0.31 11.08
CA GLY A 44 -0.43 0.29 9.88
C GLY A 44 0.26 1.57 9.40
N GLY A 45 1.34 2.01 10.06
CA GLY A 45 2.12 3.18 9.68
C GLY A 45 1.46 4.53 9.97
N ASN A 46 0.50 4.61 10.89
CA ASN A 46 -0.31 5.80 11.14
C ASN A 46 0.53 7.07 11.44
N ALA A 47 1.62 6.94 12.19
CA ALA A 47 2.43 8.08 12.61
C ALA A 47 3.60 8.39 11.65
N VAL A 48 4.00 7.47 10.79
CA VAL A 48 5.27 7.57 10.05
C VAL A 48 5.12 7.45 8.55
N SER A 49 3.91 7.14 8.06
CA SER A 49 3.73 6.94 6.64
C SER A 49 2.47 7.60 6.09
N PHE A 50 2.59 8.16 4.89
CA PHE A 50 1.46 8.74 4.19
C PHE A 50 0.39 7.68 3.90
N GLY A 51 -0.86 7.97 4.26
CA GLY A 51 -1.97 7.03 4.11
C GLY A 51 -1.98 5.85 5.11
N GLY A 52 -1.17 5.92 6.18
CA GLY A 52 -1.21 4.91 7.23
C GLY A 52 -2.55 4.80 7.95
N GLN A 53 -2.66 3.84 8.85
CA GLN A 53 -3.86 3.61 9.66
C GLN A 53 -3.47 3.07 11.03
N LEU A 54 -4.35 3.24 12.00
CA LEU A 54 -4.24 2.59 13.30
C LEU A 54 -4.95 1.23 13.23
N ASN A 55 -4.23 0.16 13.56
CA ASN A 55 -4.77 -1.19 13.61
C ASN A 55 -5.00 -1.64 15.06
N ALA A 56 -6.05 -2.42 15.26
CA ALA A 56 -6.30 -3.18 16.47
C ALA A 56 -6.34 -4.68 16.11
N LEU A 57 -5.59 -5.50 16.84
CA LEU A 57 -5.70 -6.96 16.79
C LEU A 57 -6.57 -7.41 17.95
N ILE A 58 -7.64 -8.12 17.65
CA ILE A 58 -8.66 -8.56 18.61
C ILE A 58 -8.54 -10.07 18.74
N PHE A 59 -8.36 -10.55 19.99
CA PHE A 59 -8.35 -11.98 20.29
C PHE A 59 -9.58 -12.34 21.11
N GLN A 60 -10.46 -13.17 20.56
CA GLN A 60 -11.68 -13.63 21.22
C GLN A 60 -11.94 -15.10 20.86
N ASP A 61 -12.24 -15.91 21.88
CA ASP A 61 -12.62 -17.32 21.71
C ASP A 61 -11.64 -18.16 20.87
N GLY A 62 -10.32 -17.87 21.00
CA GLY A 62 -9.27 -18.56 20.26
C GLY A 62 -9.05 -18.04 18.83
N VAL A 63 -9.78 -17.01 18.40
CA VAL A 63 -9.71 -16.44 17.05
C VAL A 63 -9.12 -15.03 17.09
N PHE A 64 -8.22 -14.74 16.17
CA PHE A 64 -7.74 -13.39 15.90
C PHE A 64 -8.56 -12.75 14.79
N THR A 65 -9.03 -11.54 15.06
CA THR A 65 -9.63 -10.63 14.07
C THR A 65 -8.94 -9.28 14.17
N SER A 66 -9.14 -8.40 13.21
CA SER A 66 -8.59 -7.04 13.24
C SER A 66 -9.65 -6.01 12.91
N ASP A 67 -9.47 -4.84 13.48
CA ASP A 67 -10.21 -3.63 13.14
C ASP A 67 -9.21 -2.50 12.90
N TRP A 68 -9.63 -1.42 12.23
CA TRP A 68 -8.75 -0.31 11.89
C TRP A 68 -9.51 1.00 11.73
N CYS A 69 -8.79 2.11 11.87
CA CYS A 69 -9.29 3.43 11.46
C CYS A 69 -8.15 4.26 10.84
N ASP A 70 -8.51 5.18 9.97
CA ASP A 70 -7.66 6.26 9.49
C ASP A 70 -8.42 7.59 9.51
N ASP A 71 -7.69 8.70 9.44
CA ASP A 71 -8.24 10.05 9.37
C ASP A 71 -8.29 10.59 7.93
N LEU A 72 -8.28 9.69 6.94
CA LEU A 72 -8.26 10.08 5.54
C LEU A 72 -9.65 10.50 5.06
N PRO A 73 -9.73 11.49 4.15
CA PRO A 73 -10.97 11.79 3.44
C PRO A 73 -11.52 10.55 2.75
N SER A 74 -12.83 10.40 2.71
CA SER A 74 -13.49 9.29 2.04
C SER A 74 -14.13 9.69 0.71
N ALA A 75 -14.33 8.70 -0.15
CA ALA A 75 -15.14 8.82 -1.35
C ALA A 75 -15.96 7.55 -1.56
N ILE A 76 -17.08 7.70 -2.25
CA ILE A 76 -17.92 6.57 -2.67
C ILE A 76 -17.63 6.25 -4.13
N VAL A 77 -17.46 4.97 -4.43
CA VAL A 77 -17.29 4.48 -5.79
C VAL A 77 -18.60 4.66 -6.56
N CYS A 78 -18.58 5.49 -7.61
CA CYS A 78 -19.74 5.74 -8.47
C CYS A 78 -19.66 5.00 -9.82
N ARG A 79 -18.47 4.51 -10.20
CA ARG A 79 -18.27 3.61 -11.36
C ARG A 79 -17.40 2.45 -10.95
N PRO A 80 -17.70 1.21 -11.39
CA PRO A 80 -16.92 0.05 -10.98
C PRO A 80 -15.53 0.07 -11.64
N GLN A 81 -14.55 -0.54 -10.98
CA GLN A 81 -13.21 -0.77 -11.48
C GLN A 81 -12.89 -2.27 -11.43
N CYS A 82 -12.33 -2.80 -12.51
CA CYS A 82 -11.79 -4.14 -12.53
C CYS A 82 -10.40 -4.16 -11.91
N GLU A 83 -10.05 -5.30 -11.30
CA GLU A 83 -8.68 -5.52 -10.83
C GLU A 83 -7.69 -5.47 -12.01
N SER A 84 -6.51 -4.87 -11.79
CA SER A 84 -5.43 -4.92 -12.76
C SER A 84 -4.98 -6.35 -13.01
N SER A 85 -4.67 -6.68 -14.27
CA SER A 85 -4.11 -7.98 -14.64
C SER A 85 -2.64 -8.07 -14.22
N GLY A 86 -2.22 -9.23 -13.74
CA GLY A 86 -0.84 -9.49 -13.34
C GLY A 86 -0.52 -9.11 -11.90
N TRP A 87 0.74 -9.30 -11.54
CA TRP A 87 1.25 -8.92 -10.23
C TRP A 87 1.46 -7.40 -10.19
N PRO A 88 0.99 -6.72 -9.15
CA PRO A 88 1.25 -5.29 -8.99
C PRO A 88 2.73 -5.02 -8.75
N ASN A 89 3.20 -3.90 -9.29
CA ASN A 89 4.50 -3.34 -8.97
C ASN A 89 4.32 -2.25 -7.92
N SER A 90 5.22 -2.26 -6.94
CA SER A 90 5.17 -1.27 -5.87
C SER A 90 6.58 -0.82 -5.51
N VAL A 91 6.66 0.41 -5.03
CA VAL A 91 7.82 0.97 -4.35
C VAL A 91 7.40 1.30 -2.92
N CYS A 92 8.24 0.94 -1.94
CA CYS A 92 8.01 1.22 -0.54
C CYS A 92 9.30 1.74 0.10
N TRP A 93 9.22 2.30 1.30
CA TRP A 93 10.37 2.87 1.99
C TRP A 93 11.60 1.96 2.03
N GLN A 94 11.39 0.66 2.24
CA GLN A 94 12.47 -0.31 2.33
C GLN A 94 13.18 -0.54 0.98
N HIS A 95 12.45 -0.35 -0.13
CA HIS A 95 12.90 -0.54 -1.50
C HIS A 95 12.56 0.70 -2.33
N ASN A 96 13.08 1.88 -1.93
CA ASN A 96 12.68 3.16 -2.52
C ASN A 96 13.66 3.70 -3.57
N ALA A 97 14.86 3.12 -3.70
CA ALA A 97 15.83 3.56 -4.70
C ALA A 97 15.40 3.09 -6.10
N VAL A 98 15.34 4.03 -7.04
CA VAL A 98 14.86 3.77 -8.40
C VAL A 98 15.84 4.30 -9.46
N GLN A 99 15.81 3.64 -10.62
CA GLN A 99 16.45 4.11 -11.85
C GLN A 99 15.36 4.63 -12.79
N VAL A 100 15.45 5.88 -13.21
CA VAL A 100 14.60 6.42 -14.28
C VAL A 100 15.03 5.82 -15.60
N LEU A 101 14.12 5.16 -16.31
CA LEU A 101 14.34 4.51 -17.60
C LEU A 101 13.86 5.38 -18.76
N ALA A 102 12.71 6.05 -18.57
CA ALA A 102 12.10 6.94 -19.55
C ALA A 102 11.23 7.97 -18.84
N GLU A 103 11.03 9.10 -19.48
CA GLU A 103 10.16 10.17 -19.01
C GLU A 103 9.00 10.37 -19.97
N ARG A 104 7.84 10.66 -19.45
CA ARG A 104 6.68 11.16 -20.18
C ARG A 104 5.99 12.26 -19.39
N ASP A 105 5.02 12.94 -19.98
CA ASP A 105 4.37 14.09 -19.34
C ASP A 105 3.81 13.73 -17.94
N GLY A 106 4.36 14.38 -16.92
CA GLY A 106 3.98 14.25 -15.51
C GLY A 106 4.46 12.99 -14.77
N GLU A 107 5.08 12.00 -15.42
CA GLU A 107 5.55 10.76 -14.77
C GLU A 107 6.79 10.17 -15.47
N SER A 108 7.49 9.30 -14.76
CA SER A 108 8.66 8.57 -15.25
C SER A 108 8.46 7.07 -15.14
N LEU A 109 8.87 6.31 -16.17
CA LEU A 109 9.04 4.86 -16.03
C LEU A 109 10.28 4.62 -15.19
N CYS A 110 10.11 4.01 -14.05
CA CYS A 110 11.16 3.73 -13.09
C CYS A 110 11.33 2.23 -12.86
N ARG A 111 12.56 1.81 -12.65
CA ARG A 111 12.89 0.47 -12.15
C ARG A 111 13.33 0.56 -10.71
N VAL A 112 12.67 -0.16 -9.82
CA VAL A 112 13.08 -0.31 -8.42
C VAL A 112 14.35 -1.14 -8.37
N LEU A 113 15.42 -0.62 -7.77
CA LEU A 113 16.75 -1.23 -7.88
C LEU A 113 16.85 -2.58 -7.19
N ASP A 114 16.18 -2.76 -6.05
CA ASP A 114 16.26 -3.97 -5.24
C ASP A 114 15.37 -5.10 -5.76
N THR A 115 14.20 -4.77 -6.31
CA THR A 115 13.21 -5.77 -6.74
C THR A 115 13.19 -5.99 -8.25
N GLY A 116 13.71 -5.03 -9.02
CA GLY A 116 13.61 -5.02 -10.48
C GLY A 116 12.23 -4.65 -11.02
N ALA A 117 11.25 -4.34 -10.16
CA ALA A 117 9.91 -3.94 -10.57
C ALA A 117 9.94 -2.65 -11.38
N GLU A 118 9.16 -2.60 -12.48
CA GLU A 118 9.06 -1.43 -13.34
C GLU A 118 7.64 -0.88 -13.29
N LEU A 119 7.53 0.42 -13.01
CA LEU A 119 6.25 1.12 -12.96
C LEU A 119 6.40 2.60 -13.31
N PHE A 120 5.31 3.21 -13.77
CA PHE A 120 5.26 4.66 -13.94
C PHE A 120 5.02 5.32 -12.59
N ILE A 121 5.89 6.27 -12.23
CA ILE A 121 5.84 7.01 -10.97
C ILE A 121 5.67 8.50 -11.30
N PRO A 122 4.67 9.20 -10.73
CA PRO A 122 4.52 10.63 -10.87
C PRO A 122 5.78 11.38 -10.43
N HIS A 123 6.16 12.45 -11.16
CA HIS A 123 7.38 13.22 -10.86
C HIS A 123 7.38 13.77 -9.42
N GLU A 124 6.23 14.14 -8.89
CA GLU A 124 6.04 14.62 -7.51
C GLU A 124 6.33 13.58 -6.42
N LYS A 125 6.36 12.30 -6.82
CA LYS A 125 6.74 11.18 -5.94
C LYS A 125 8.24 10.88 -5.97
N LEU A 126 8.99 11.48 -6.88
CA LEU A 126 10.43 11.28 -6.98
C LEU A 126 11.19 12.32 -6.15
N PHE A 127 12.24 11.89 -5.49
CA PHE A 127 13.14 12.78 -4.73
C PHE A 127 14.58 12.26 -4.77
N ILE A 128 15.50 13.10 -4.35
CA ILE A 128 16.93 12.73 -4.26
C ILE A 128 17.29 12.51 -2.80
N GLN A 129 17.86 11.36 -2.49
CA GLN A 129 18.41 11.03 -1.19
C GLN A 129 19.80 10.41 -1.36
N ASP A 130 20.81 10.98 -0.69
CA ASP A 130 22.21 10.53 -0.75
C ASP A 130 22.76 10.37 -2.19
N GLY A 131 22.35 11.29 -3.08
CA GLY A 131 22.75 11.30 -4.49
C GLY A 131 22.06 10.24 -5.36
N LYS A 132 21.08 9.53 -4.84
CA LYS A 132 20.26 8.54 -5.58
C LYS A 132 18.86 9.08 -5.81
N THR A 133 18.27 8.72 -6.94
CA THR A 133 16.84 8.94 -7.16
C THR A 133 16.07 7.90 -6.34
N CYS A 134 15.13 8.38 -5.54
CA CYS A 134 14.24 7.58 -4.72
C CYS A 134 12.78 7.94 -5.01
N ALA A 135 11.86 7.07 -4.60
CA ALA A 135 10.44 7.34 -4.70
C ALA A 135 9.74 7.17 -3.35
N PHE A 136 8.72 7.98 -3.09
CA PHE A 136 7.77 7.73 -2.02
C PHE A 136 6.95 6.47 -2.33
N ASP A 137 6.34 5.90 -1.29
CA ASP A 137 5.50 4.71 -1.44
C ASP A 137 4.45 4.92 -2.54
N PHE A 138 4.44 4.00 -3.50
CA PHE A 138 3.57 4.06 -4.65
C PHE A 138 3.34 2.66 -5.25
N THR A 139 2.25 2.49 -6.01
CA THR A 139 1.90 1.23 -6.66
C THR A 139 1.14 1.47 -7.95
N ASP A 140 1.24 0.55 -8.90
CA ASP A 140 0.40 0.52 -10.12
C ASP A 140 -0.86 -0.34 -9.95
N TYR A 141 -1.06 -0.93 -8.76
CA TYR A 141 -2.21 -1.78 -8.47
C TYR A 141 -3.53 -1.02 -8.62
N ARG A 142 -4.48 -1.64 -9.28
CA ARG A 142 -5.87 -1.18 -9.36
C ARG A 142 -6.74 -2.23 -8.67
N PRO A 143 -7.27 -1.97 -7.47
CA PRO A 143 -8.14 -2.91 -6.78
C PRO A 143 -9.48 -3.06 -7.50
N PRO A 144 -10.15 -4.22 -7.42
CA PRO A 144 -11.52 -4.34 -7.85
C PRO A 144 -12.41 -3.49 -6.94
N LEU A 145 -13.24 -2.64 -7.55
CA LEU A 145 -14.15 -1.75 -6.81
C LEU A 145 -15.57 -1.87 -7.38
N ARG A 146 -16.56 -1.89 -6.49
CA ARG A 146 -17.98 -1.94 -6.81
C ARG A 146 -18.66 -0.61 -6.48
N ILE A 147 -19.69 -0.28 -7.22
CA ILE A 147 -20.51 0.90 -6.96
C ILE A 147 -21.06 0.85 -5.53
N GLY A 148 -20.95 1.97 -4.82
CA GLY A 148 -21.41 2.12 -3.43
C GLY A 148 -20.37 1.75 -2.36
N GLU A 149 -19.24 1.15 -2.74
CA GLU A 149 -18.14 0.94 -1.78
C GLU A 149 -17.49 2.25 -1.37
N SER A 150 -17.04 2.32 -0.11
CA SER A 150 -16.28 3.45 0.41
C SER A 150 -14.78 3.17 0.30
N VAL A 151 -14.02 4.18 -0.09
CA VAL A 151 -12.56 4.16 -0.14
C VAL A 151 -11.99 5.36 0.60
N SER A 152 -10.84 5.19 1.23
CA SER A 152 -10.07 6.31 1.77
C SER A 152 -9.20 6.93 0.68
N ILE A 153 -9.20 8.25 0.59
CA ILE A 153 -8.36 9.00 -0.38
C ILE A 153 -7.02 9.29 0.26
N VAL A 154 -6.00 8.62 -0.23
CA VAL A 154 -4.62 8.85 0.22
C VAL A 154 -4.08 10.11 -0.45
N GLU A 155 -4.23 10.23 -1.77
CA GLU A 155 -3.71 11.37 -2.53
C GLU A 155 -4.42 11.51 -3.87
N ARG A 156 -4.51 12.75 -4.36
CA ARG A 156 -5.03 13.05 -5.71
C ARG A 156 -3.86 13.32 -6.67
N LEU A 157 -3.79 12.57 -7.74
CA LEU A 157 -2.72 12.58 -8.72
C LEU A 157 -3.31 12.91 -10.12
N GLY A 158 -3.71 14.16 -10.31
CA GLY A 158 -4.36 14.59 -11.54
C GLY A 158 -5.69 13.87 -11.79
N THR A 159 -5.76 13.03 -12.83
CA THR A 159 -6.95 12.25 -13.20
C THR A 159 -7.09 10.93 -12.44
N THR A 160 -6.17 10.63 -11.55
CA THR A 160 -6.12 9.40 -10.76
C THR A 160 -6.02 9.75 -9.27
N CYS A 161 -6.54 8.89 -8.42
CA CYS A 161 -6.33 8.94 -6.98
C CYS A 161 -5.56 7.71 -6.52
N LEU A 162 -4.57 7.91 -5.64
CA LEU A 162 -4.09 6.85 -4.79
C LEU A 162 -5.11 6.69 -3.66
N ILE A 163 -5.69 5.53 -3.57
CA ILE A 163 -6.74 5.20 -2.60
C ILE A 163 -6.29 4.08 -1.67
N LYS A 164 -7.06 3.90 -0.59
CA LYS A 164 -6.97 2.70 0.25
C LYS A 164 -8.37 2.08 0.37
N HIS A 165 -8.50 0.82 -0.02
CA HIS A 165 -9.73 0.04 0.05
C HIS A 165 -9.47 -1.21 0.90
N ALA A 166 -10.19 -1.35 2.01
CA ALA A 166 -9.99 -2.43 2.99
C ALA A 166 -8.51 -2.60 3.41
N GLY A 167 -7.80 -1.49 3.62
CA GLY A 167 -6.38 -1.49 4.01
C GLY A 167 -5.38 -1.81 2.89
N VAL A 168 -5.83 -1.96 1.64
CA VAL A 168 -4.98 -2.16 0.46
C VAL A 168 -4.87 -0.85 -0.32
N PHE A 169 -3.64 -0.42 -0.62
CA PHE A 169 -3.40 0.74 -1.47
C PHE A 169 -3.57 0.39 -2.94
N GLY A 170 -4.05 1.35 -3.72
CA GLY A 170 -4.17 1.18 -5.16
C GLY A 170 -4.60 2.46 -5.88
N LEU A 171 -4.60 2.41 -7.19
CA LEU A 171 -5.00 3.52 -8.04
C LEU A 171 -6.46 3.38 -8.49
N CYS A 172 -7.17 4.50 -8.49
CA CYS A 172 -8.52 4.61 -9.03
C CYS A 172 -8.65 5.89 -9.87
N ALA A 173 -9.33 5.82 -11.01
CA ALA A 173 -9.62 7.02 -11.78
C ALA A 173 -10.52 7.98 -10.97
N THR A 174 -10.19 9.28 -10.95
CA THR A 174 -10.95 10.29 -10.20
C THR A 174 -12.42 10.31 -10.59
N GLU A 175 -12.74 10.07 -11.86
CA GLU A 175 -14.12 10.01 -12.35
C GLU A 175 -14.95 8.82 -11.83
N CYS A 176 -14.31 7.82 -11.24
CA CYS A 176 -14.97 6.69 -10.60
C CYS A 176 -15.38 6.98 -9.15
N LEU A 177 -15.04 8.15 -8.62
CA LEU A 177 -15.18 8.50 -7.21
C LEU A 177 -16.10 9.72 -7.05
N GLN A 178 -17.03 9.61 -6.11
CA GLN A 178 -17.81 10.71 -5.58
C GLN A 178 -17.24 11.08 -4.21
N PHE A 179 -16.60 12.23 -4.12
CA PHE A 179 -16.03 12.74 -2.87
C PHE A 179 -17.15 13.17 -1.92
N VAL A 180 -17.00 12.85 -0.65
CA VAL A 180 -17.95 13.12 0.43
C VAL A 180 -17.51 14.32 1.24
#